data_9176c7404f9bc92b784773b2a8a0b198
#
_entry.id   9176c7404f9bc92b784773b2a8a0b198
#
_cell.length_a   1.000
_cell.length_b   1.000
_cell.length_c   1.000
_cell.angle_alpha   90.00
_cell.angle_beta   90.00
_cell.angle_gamma   90.00
#
_symmetry.space_group_name_H-M   'P 1'
#
loop_
_entity.id
_entity.type
_entity.pdbx_description
1 polymer ?
#
loop_
_entity_poly.entity_id
_entity_poly.type
_entity_poly.pdbx_seq_one_letter_code
_entity_poly.pdbx_strand_id
1 'polypeptide(L)'
;MKISLGCDHGGYALKEHIKAYLESKGHEVVDCGTYSTDSCDYPIFGEAAARKVQSGECERGIVICTTGIGISIAANKVRGIRCALCSEPLSAEMTRRHNNANMLAMGAGMIGKNMAERIVEVFLSAEFEGGRHERRVGLLDAIEG
;
A
#
# COMPACT_ATOMS: atom_id res chain seq x y z
N MET A 1 -8.37 8.44 -8.68
CA MET A 1 -8.22 6.96 -8.69
C MET A 1 -8.86 6.41 -7.42
N LYS A 2 -9.27 5.15 -7.45
CA LYS A 2 -9.89 4.50 -6.28
C LYS A 2 -8.85 3.68 -5.54
N ILE A 3 -8.68 3.96 -4.25
CA ILE A 3 -7.56 3.44 -3.44
C ILE A 3 -8.11 2.79 -2.18
N SER A 4 -7.68 1.54 -1.89
CA SER A 4 -8.01 0.89 -0.63
C SER A 4 -7.01 1.28 0.44
N LEU A 5 -7.50 1.44 1.67
CA LEU A 5 -6.65 1.67 2.85
C LEU A 5 -6.94 0.61 3.90
N GLY A 6 -5.89 0.07 4.49
CA GLY A 6 -6.00 -0.85 5.62
C GLY A 6 -4.91 -0.57 6.64
N CYS A 7 -5.24 -0.72 7.91
CA CYS A 7 -4.26 -0.55 8.99
C CYS A 7 -4.68 -1.36 10.21
N ASP A 8 -3.74 -1.54 11.14
CA ASP A 8 -4.06 -2.00 12.48
C ASP A 8 -4.14 -0.79 13.44
N HIS A 9 -4.24 -1.08 14.73
CA HIS A 9 -4.31 -0.04 15.75
C HIS A 9 -3.07 0.88 15.75
N GLY A 10 -1.90 0.35 15.46
CA GLY A 10 -0.66 1.14 15.40
C GLY A 10 -0.59 2.06 14.19
N GLY A 11 -1.30 1.73 13.12
CA GLY A 11 -1.34 2.53 11.90
C GLY A 11 -2.56 3.43 11.79
N TYR A 12 -3.48 3.38 12.74
CA TYR A 12 -4.77 4.06 12.63
C TYR A 12 -4.65 5.57 12.43
N ALA A 13 -3.86 6.25 13.28
CA ALA A 13 -3.70 7.71 13.18
C ALA A 13 -3.12 8.12 11.82
N LEU A 14 -2.11 7.41 11.34
CA LEU A 14 -1.50 7.70 10.04
C LEU A 14 -2.47 7.38 8.89
N LYS A 15 -3.25 6.30 9.01
CA LYS A 15 -4.27 5.97 8.01
C LYS A 15 -5.29 7.09 7.88
N GLU A 16 -5.78 7.61 8.99
CA GLU A 16 -6.74 8.72 8.97
C GLU A 16 -6.14 9.96 8.31
N HIS A 17 -4.88 10.25 8.59
CA HIS A 17 -4.18 11.38 7.97
C HIS A 17 -4.04 11.18 6.45
N ILE A 18 -3.63 10.00 6.02
CA ILE A 18 -3.46 9.68 4.58
C ILE A 18 -4.81 9.67 3.87
N LYS A 19 -5.87 9.17 4.54
CA LYS A 19 -7.22 9.20 3.98
C LYS A 19 -7.65 10.61 3.65
N ALA A 20 -7.49 11.54 4.59
CA ALA A 20 -7.81 12.96 4.37
C ALA A 20 -6.96 13.56 3.25
N TYR A 21 -5.67 13.23 3.22
CA TYR A 21 -4.75 13.69 2.18
C TYR A 21 -5.22 13.21 0.79
N LEU A 22 -5.54 11.93 0.65
CA LEU A 22 -5.99 11.35 -0.62
C LEU A 22 -7.29 12.00 -1.09
N GLU A 23 -8.24 12.15 -0.17
CA GLU A 23 -9.53 12.79 -0.49
C GLU A 23 -9.34 14.24 -0.93
N SER A 24 -8.41 14.97 -0.31
CA SER A 24 -8.09 16.34 -0.70
C SER A 24 -7.48 16.45 -2.10
N LYS A 25 -6.89 15.35 -2.60
CA LYS A 25 -6.32 15.26 -3.95
C LYS A 25 -7.31 14.69 -4.97
N GLY A 26 -8.55 14.47 -4.58
CA GLY A 26 -9.61 14.02 -5.49
C GLY A 26 -9.70 12.50 -5.64
N HIS A 27 -9.00 11.73 -4.83
CA HIS A 27 -9.08 10.27 -4.86
C HIS A 27 -10.28 9.77 -4.06
N GLU A 28 -10.86 8.64 -4.50
CA GLU A 28 -11.88 7.94 -3.73
C GLU A 28 -11.20 6.89 -2.87
N VAL A 29 -11.51 6.88 -1.57
CA VAL A 29 -10.91 5.97 -0.61
C VAL A 29 -11.91 4.90 -0.18
N VAL A 30 -11.49 3.63 -0.25
CA VAL A 30 -12.22 2.50 0.33
C VAL A 30 -11.49 2.13 1.62
N ASP A 31 -12.05 2.53 2.74
CA ASP A 31 -11.45 2.30 4.06
C ASP A 31 -11.83 0.90 4.56
N CYS A 32 -10.83 0.01 4.61
CA CYS A 32 -11.01 -1.38 5.04
C CYS A 32 -10.75 -1.60 6.53
N GLY A 33 -10.52 -0.52 7.29
CA GLY A 33 -10.26 -0.59 8.73
C GLY A 33 -8.76 -0.75 9.04
N THR A 34 -8.41 -0.78 10.33
CA THR A 34 -9.32 -0.72 11.46
C THR A 34 -9.86 0.71 11.67
N TYR A 35 -10.82 0.83 12.61
CA TYR A 35 -11.54 2.09 12.82
C TYR A 35 -11.35 2.67 14.21
N SER A 36 -10.38 2.17 14.97
CA SER A 36 -10.08 2.65 16.32
C SER A 36 -8.63 2.32 16.69
N THR A 37 -8.21 2.75 17.88
CA THR A 37 -6.89 2.43 18.43
C THR A 37 -6.90 1.18 19.30
N ASP A 38 -8.02 0.47 19.39
CA ASP A 38 -8.09 -0.78 20.13
C ASP A 38 -7.26 -1.86 19.45
N SER A 39 -6.55 -2.66 20.25
CA SER A 39 -5.67 -3.70 19.75
C SER A 39 -6.40 -4.65 18.78
N CYS A 40 -5.78 -4.92 17.65
CA CYS A 40 -6.33 -5.79 16.63
C CYS A 40 -5.19 -6.44 15.83
N ASP A 41 -5.54 -7.38 14.96
CA ASP A 41 -4.58 -8.18 14.20
C ASP A 41 -4.41 -7.64 12.78
N TYR A 42 -3.20 -7.15 12.49
CA TYR A 42 -2.89 -6.49 11.21
C TYR A 42 -3.17 -7.35 9.98
N PRO A 43 -3.02 -8.69 9.97
CA PRO A 43 -3.24 -9.48 8.75
C PRO A 43 -4.67 -9.38 8.21
N ILE A 44 -5.66 -9.24 9.08
CA ILE A 44 -7.07 -9.12 8.69
C ILE A 44 -7.26 -7.89 7.79
N PHE A 45 -6.69 -6.76 8.20
CA PHE A 45 -6.85 -5.49 7.50
C PHE A 45 -5.92 -5.38 6.28
N GLY A 46 -4.75 -5.99 6.35
CA GLY A 46 -3.85 -6.09 5.20
C GLY A 46 -4.46 -6.91 4.09
N GLU A 47 -5.05 -8.05 4.42
CA GLU A 47 -5.74 -8.90 3.46
C GLU A 47 -6.96 -8.17 2.86
N ALA A 48 -7.77 -7.52 3.70
CA ALA A 48 -8.97 -6.83 3.24
C ALA A 48 -8.65 -5.78 2.18
N ALA A 49 -7.63 -4.94 2.43
CA ALA A 49 -7.20 -3.93 1.47
C ALA A 49 -6.64 -4.57 0.19
N ALA A 50 -5.86 -5.63 0.33
CA ALA A 50 -5.28 -6.34 -0.81
C ALA A 50 -6.35 -6.99 -1.70
N ARG A 51 -7.41 -7.54 -1.10
CA ARG A 51 -8.52 -8.14 -1.87
C ARG A 51 -9.22 -7.12 -2.74
N LYS A 52 -9.34 -5.86 -2.30
CA LYS A 52 -9.93 -4.79 -3.09
C LYS A 52 -9.10 -4.47 -4.35
N VAL A 53 -7.79 -4.56 -4.25
CA VAL A 53 -6.91 -4.39 -5.41
C VAL A 53 -6.96 -5.63 -6.30
N GLN A 54 -6.92 -6.82 -5.70
CA GLN A 54 -6.97 -8.08 -6.45
C GLN A 54 -8.23 -8.19 -7.30
N SER A 55 -9.38 -7.76 -6.77
CA SER A 55 -10.67 -7.85 -7.47
C SER A 55 -10.83 -6.79 -8.56
N GLY A 56 -9.95 -5.80 -8.61
CA GLY A 56 -10.07 -4.68 -9.54
C GLY A 56 -11.00 -3.57 -9.05
N GLU A 57 -11.59 -3.70 -7.86
CA GLU A 57 -12.41 -2.64 -7.30
C GLU A 57 -11.58 -1.38 -7.05
N CYS A 58 -10.33 -1.55 -6.60
CA CYS A 58 -9.40 -0.44 -6.39
C CYS A 58 -8.19 -0.60 -7.29
N GLU A 59 -7.66 0.52 -7.79
CA GLU A 59 -6.46 0.52 -8.64
C GLU A 59 -5.18 0.33 -7.83
N ARG A 60 -5.14 0.85 -6.63
CA ARG A 60 -4.00 0.80 -5.70
C ARG A 60 -4.50 0.56 -4.30
N GLY A 61 -3.61 0.08 -3.44
CA GLY A 61 -3.89 -0.06 -2.02
C GLY A 61 -2.73 0.45 -1.19
N ILE A 62 -3.03 0.91 0.02
CA ILE A 62 -2.03 1.37 0.98
C ILE A 62 -2.36 0.72 2.31
N VAL A 63 -1.36 0.10 2.93
CA VAL A 63 -1.52 -0.57 4.23
C VAL A 63 -0.49 -0.03 5.21
N ILE A 64 -0.90 0.12 6.47
CA ILE A 64 -0.09 0.78 7.49
C ILE A 64 -0.22 0.00 8.80
N CYS A 65 0.93 -0.35 9.39
CA CYS A 65 0.99 -0.82 10.78
C CYS A 65 2.14 -0.08 11.46
N THR A 66 2.56 -0.50 12.65
CA THR A 66 3.64 0.22 13.36
C THR A 66 4.95 0.23 12.58
N THR A 67 5.33 -0.91 12.00
CA THR A 67 6.57 -1.01 11.21
C THR A 67 6.33 -1.05 9.71
N GLY A 68 5.11 -1.36 9.28
CA GLY A 68 4.77 -1.63 7.88
C GLY A 68 5.18 -3.03 7.42
N ILE A 69 5.99 -3.75 8.20
CA ILE A 69 6.57 -5.04 7.80
C ILE A 69 5.51 -6.12 7.78
N GLY A 70 4.85 -6.36 8.92
CA GLY A 70 3.87 -7.45 9.03
C GLY A 70 2.72 -7.29 8.05
N ILE A 71 2.20 -6.08 7.93
CA ILE A 71 1.06 -5.82 7.05
C ILE A 71 1.45 -5.92 5.56
N SER A 72 2.71 -5.63 5.21
CA SER A 72 3.21 -5.84 3.84
C SER A 72 3.28 -7.32 3.50
N ILE A 73 3.70 -8.15 4.47
CA ILE A 73 3.74 -9.59 4.28
C ILE A 73 2.32 -10.12 4.06
N ALA A 74 1.37 -9.67 4.88
CA ALA A 74 -0.03 -10.08 4.75
C ALA A 74 -0.59 -9.74 3.36
N ALA A 75 -0.37 -8.51 2.89
CA ALA A 75 -0.84 -8.09 1.57
C ALA A 75 -0.22 -8.94 0.45
N ASN A 76 1.09 -9.22 0.55
CA ASN A 76 1.80 -10.01 -0.46
C ASN A 76 1.39 -11.49 -0.48
N LYS A 77 0.68 -11.98 0.52
CA LYS A 77 0.12 -13.34 0.49
C LYS A 77 -1.08 -13.45 -0.44
N VAL A 78 -1.66 -12.32 -0.85
CA VAL A 78 -2.80 -12.31 -1.77
C VAL A 78 -2.26 -12.35 -3.20
N ARG A 79 -2.75 -13.32 -3.99
CA ARG A 79 -2.29 -13.51 -5.38
C ARG A 79 -2.49 -12.23 -6.20
N GLY A 80 -1.50 -11.87 -6.99
CA GLY A 80 -1.54 -10.70 -7.86
C GLY A 80 -1.15 -9.40 -7.17
N ILE A 81 -0.84 -9.46 -5.88
CA ILE A 81 -0.43 -8.27 -5.12
C ILE A 81 1.10 -8.19 -5.07
N ARG A 82 1.60 -7.02 -5.40
CA ARG A 82 3.00 -6.64 -5.24
C ARG A 82 3.02 -5.41 -4.34
N CYS A 83 3.16 -5.66 -3.05
CA CYS A 83 3.16 -4.63 -2.01
C CYS A 83 4.58 -4.29 -1.62
N ALA A 84 4.95 -3.03 -1.76
CA ALA A 84 6.29 -2.56 -1.42
C ALA A 84 6.25 -1.81 -0.09
N LEU A 85 7.11 -2.23 0.84
CA LEU A 85 7.34 -1.50 2.08
C LEU A 85 8.33 -0.38 1.80
N CYS A 86 7.89 0.86 1.91
CA CYS A 86 8.73 2.03 1.61
C CYS A 86 8.79 2.97 2.82
N SER A 87 9.99 3.45 3.12
CA SER A 87 10.23 4.43 4.18
C SER A 87 10.81 5.74 3.63
N GLU A 88 10.96 5.85 2.30
CA GLU A 88 11.42 7.07 1.64
C GLU A 88 10.91 7.11 0.18
N PRO A 89 10.90 8.31 -0.45
CA PRO A 89 10.26 8.46 -1.76
C PRO A 89 10.96 7.74 -2.91
N LEU A 90 12.27 7.58 -2.87
CA LEU A 90 13.00 6.93 -3.97
C LEU A 90 12.56 5.48 -4.13
N SER A 91 12.41 4.73 -3.04
CA SER A 91 11.92 3.35 -3.10
C SER A 91 10.50 3.29 -3.65
N ALA A 92 9.65 4.25 -3.29
CA ALA A 92 8.28 4.33 -3.81
C ALA A 92 8.27 4.57 -5.32
N GLU A 93 9.14 5.45 -5.80
CA GLU A 93 9.29 5.70 -7.23
C GLU A 93 9.77 4.45 -7.96
N MET A 94 10.84 3.85 -7.47
CA MET A 94 11.49 2.73 -8.15
C MET A 94 10.63 1.47 -8.15
N THR A 95 9.89 1.20 -7.08
CA THR A 95 8.99 0.04 -7.07
C THR A 95 7.84 0.20 -8.06
N ARG A 96 7.39 1.42 -8.32
CA ARG A 96 6.43 1.67 -9.38
C ARG A 96 7.07 1.49 -10.75
N ARG A 97 8.21 2.13 -10.97
CA ARG A 97 8.87 2.12 -12.27
C ARG A 97 9.36 0.73 -12.68
N HIS A 98 9.86 -0.07 -11.74
CA HIS A 98 10.48 -1.37 -12.02
C HIS A 98 9.62 -2.57 -11.67
N ASN A 99 8.88 -2.52 -10.57
CA ASN A 99 8.14 -3.67 -10.07
C ASN A 99 6.65 -3.60 -10.36
N ASN A 100 6.17 -2.48 -10.88
CA ASN A 100 4.75 -2.23 -11.07
C ASN A 100 3.96 -2.56 -9.80
N ALA A 101 4.50 -2.16 -8.65
CA ALA A 101 3.86 -2.43 -7.36
C ALA A 101 2.46 -1.80 -7.34
N ASN A 102 1.47 -2.60 -6.94
CA ASN A 102 0.09 -2.13 -6.89
C ASN A 102 -0.36 -1.82 -5.46
N MET A 103 0.48 -2.10 -4.47
CA MET A 103 0.24 -1.72 -3.09
C MET A 103 1.50 -1.15 -2.45
N LEU A 104 1.27 -0.26 -1.49
CA LEU A 104 2.30 0.39 -0.70
C LEU A 104 2.07 0.06 0.77
N ALA A 105 3.13 -0.27 1.50
CA ALA A 105 3.08 -0.42 2.95
C ALA A 105 3.98 0.62 3.61
N MET A 106 3.53 1.16 4.74
CA MET A 106 4.30 2.14 5.52
C MET A 106 4.21 1.82 7.01
N GLY A 107 5.24 2.21 7.76
CA GLY A 107 5.29 2.05 9.20
C GLY A 107 5.03 3.36 9.93
N ALA A 108 3.91 3.45 10.66
CA ALA A 108 3.54 4.66 11.38
C ALA A 108 4.53 5.01 12.49
N GLY A 109 5.23 4.02 13.04
CA GLY A 109 6.29 4.22 14.01
C GLY A 109 7.65 4.49 13.41
N MET A 110 7.77 4.43 12.09
CA MET A 110 9.04 4.55 11.37
C MET A 110 9.18 5.88 10.63
N ILE A 111 8.08 6.48 10.22
CA ILE A 111 8.07 7.72 9.43
C ILE A 111 7.03 8.69 9.98
N GLY A 112 7.24 9.98 9.71
CA GLY A 112 6.28 11.02 10.07
C GLY A 112 5.28 11.30 8.96
N LYS A 113 4.31 12.16 9.25
CA LYS A 113 3.20 12.49 8.34
C LYS A 113 3.66 13.09 7.01
N ASN A 114 4.63 14.00 7.05
CA ASN A 114 5.11 14.67 5.84
C ASN A 114 5.82 13.70 4.91
N MET A 115 6.64 12.83 5.48
CA MET A 115 7.31 11.79 4.71
C MET A 115 6.29 10.83 4.10
N ALA A 116 5.27 10.44 4.87
CA ALA A 116 4.22 9.54 4.40
C ALA A 116 3.47 10.16 3.20
N GLU A 117 3.11 11.44 3.28
CA GLU A 117 2.45 12.13 2.16
C GLU A 117 3.32 12.12 0.91
N ARG A 118 4.62 12.39 1.06
CA ARG A 118 5.56 12.41 -0.07
C ARG A 118 5.69 11.02 -0.71
N ILE A 119 5.82 9.98 0.13
CA ILE A 119 5.89 8.60 -0.36
C ILE A 119 4.61 8.25 -1.15
N VAL A 120 3.45 8.57 -0.62
CA VAL A 120 2.16 8.32 -1.27
C VAL A 120 2.04 9.08 -2.59
N GLU A 121 2.40 10.35 -2.60
CA GLU A 121 2.36 11.18 -3.82
C GLU A 121 3.21 10.57 -4.93
N VAL A 122 4.44 10.18 -4.62
CA VAL A 122 5.36 9.57 -5.58
C VAL A 122 4.83 8.22 -6.05
N PHE A 123 4.34 7.40 -5.12
CA PHE A 123 3.79 6.07 -5.44
C PHE A 123 2.61 6.18 -6.40
N LEU A 124 1.74 7.17 -6.24
CA LEU A 124 0.57 7.32 -7.09
C LEU A 124 0.87 7.98 -8.44
N SER A 125 1.96 8.72 -8.56
CA SER A 125 2.29 9.47 -9.78
C SER A 125 3.32 8.80 -10.69
N ALA A 126 4.21 7.96 -10.15
CA ALA A 126 5.24 7.29 -10.96
C ALA A 126 4.62 6.20 -11.85
N GLU A 127 5.15 6.08 -13.06
CA GLU A 127 4.62 5.14 -14.06
C GLU A 127 5.56 3.96 -14.25
N PHE A 128 4.98 2.80 -14.58
CA PHE A 128 5.74 1.59 -14.88
C PHE A 128 6.47 1.74 -16.23
N GLU A 129 7.76 1.42 -16.24
CA GLU A 129 8.59 1.55 -17.44
C GLU A 129 8.33 0.46 -18.49
N GLY A 130 7.87 -0.70 -18.07
CA GLY A 130 7.69 -1.83 -18.99
C GLY A 130 9.02 -2.43 -19.45
N GLY A 131 9.10 -2.85 -20.70
CA GLY A 131 10.31 -3.42 -21.26
C GLY A 131 10.78 -4.67 -20.51
N ARG A 132 12.08 -4.71 -20.17
CA ARG A 132 12.65 -5.84 -19.41
C ARG A 132 12.01 -6.02 -18.03
N HIS A 133 11.48 -4.94 -17.46
CA HIS A 133 10.82 -5.00 -16.16
C HIS A 133 9.50 -5.76 -16.23
N GLU A 134 8.77 -5.63 -17.34
CA GLU A 134 7.51 -6.35 -17.54
C GLU A 134 7.72 -7.87 -17.52
N ARG A 135 8.77 -8.35 -18.17
CA ARG A 135 9.13 -9.78 -18.14
C ARG A 135 9.44 -10.24 -16.72
N ARG A 136 10.19 -9.44 -15.98
CA ARG A 136 10.56 -9.78 -14.59
C ARG A 136 9.36 -9.77 -13.66
N VAL A 137 8.46 -8.81 -13.81
CA VAL A 137 7.20 -8.77 -13.05
C VAL A 137 6.35 -9.99 -13.37
N GLY A 138 6.29 -10.41 -14.64
CA GLY A 138 5.60 -11.63 -15.03
C GLY A 138 6.16 -12.87 -14.34
N LEU A 139 7.48 -12.94 -14.16
CA LEU A 139 8.12 -14.05 -13.43
C LEU A 139 7.79 -13.99 -11.94
N LEU A 140 7.67 -12.79 -11.35
CA LEU A 140 7.21 -12.66 -9.96
C LEU A 140 5.79 -13.19 -9.82
N ASP A 141 4.90 -12.80 -10.72
CA ASP A 141 3.49 -13.20 -10.65
C ASP A 141 3.30 -14.70 -10.89
N ALA A 142 4.25 -15.35 -11.56
CA ALA A 142 4.22 -16.79 -11.81
C ALA A 142 4.61 -17.62 -10.58
N ILE A 143 5.20 -17.00 -9.57
CA ILE A 143 5.52 -17.68 -8.31
C ILE A 143 4.24 -17.84 -7.52
N GLU A 144 3.82 -19.10 -7.32
CA GLU A 144 2.62 -19.40 -6.57
C GLU A 144 2.93 -19.46 -5.07
N GLY A 145 2.15 -18.69 -4.32
CA GLY A 145 2.23 -18.73 -2.87
C GLY A 145 1.31 -19.76 -2.25
#